data_c3b3a60f6231ab584f3eb70b09f63188
#
_entry.id   c3b3a60f6231ab584f3eb70b09f63188
#
_cell.length_a   1.000
_cell.length_b   1.000
_cell.length_c   1.000
_cell.angle_alpha   90.00
_cell.angle_beta   90.00
_cell.angle_gamma   90.00
#
_symmetry.space_group_name_H-M   'P 1'
#
loop_
_entity.id
_entity.type
_entity.pdbx_description
1 polymer ?
#
loop_
_entity_poly.entity_id
_entity_poly.type
_entity_poly.pdbx_seq_one_letter_code
_entity_poly.pdbx_strand_id
1 'polypeptide(L)'
;FEIGQATEEAGKAALISLDKALADLRDGKIDALVTSPLNNACIKLDNGTTFQGQTSYIEETMGEGKKALKIFIANNLRIALATDKIPVSEIPGHINKETLAERLVTLHNTLKRDFFIDNPRIAVLALNPHADGQEEQEIIIPVIDELFKRGVRCVGPYPADEFFGTGNHKHFDAVLAMYYDQGVSAFKS
;
A
#
# COMPACT_ATOMS: atom_id res chain seq x y z
N PHE A 1 14.94 -3.31 -30.37
CA PHE A 1 15.32 -4.21 -29.26
C PHE A 1 14.95 -5.65 -29.58
N GLU A 2 15.69 -6.60 -29.01
CA GLU A 2 15.44 -8.03 -29.22
C GLU A 2 14.37 -8.55 -28.27
N ILE A 3 13.41 -9.28 -28.82
CA ILE A 3 12.31 -9.86 -28.02
C ILE A 3 12.86 -10.92 -27.09
N GLY A 4 12.49 -10.86 -25.81
CA GLY A 4 12.91 -11.82 -24.79
C GLY A 4 14.26 -11.49 -24.14
N GLN A 5 14.93 -10.42 -24.53
CA GLN A 5 16.17 -9.96 -23.91
C GLN A 5 15.99 -8.73 -23.06
N ALA A 6 16.64 -8.72 -21.89
CA ALA A 6 16.64 -7.59 -20.96
C ALA A 6 17.76 -6.61 -21.37
N THR A 7 17.41 -5.54 -22.09
CA THR A 7 18.35 -4.54 -22.59
C THR A 7 18.07 -3.15 -22.02
N GLU A 8 19.08 -2.29 -21.94
CA GLU A 8 18.93 -0.89 -21.55
C GLU A 8 17.99 -0.12 -22.49
N GLU A 9 18.04 -0.44 -23.79
CA GLU A 9 17.20 0.19 -24.80
C GLU A 9 15.72 -0.12 -24.53
N ALA A 10 15.38 -1.37 -24.19
CA ALA A 10 14.04 -1.75 -23.79
C ALA A 10 13.59 -1.06 -22.48
N GLY A 11 14.52 -0.95 -21.51
CA GLY A 11 14.29 -0.22 -20.26
C GLY A 11 13.97 1.27 -20.50
N LYS A 12 14.74 1.92 -21.37
CA LYS A 12 14.52 3.32 -21.76
C LYS A 12 13.19 3.52 -22.45
N ALA A 13 12.82 2.65 -23.40
CA ALA A 13 11.53 2.71 -24.09
C ALA A 13 10.35 2.54 -23.12
N ALA A 14 10.49 1.62 -22.14
CA ALA A 14 9.48 1.41 -21.12
C ALA A 14 9.32 2.64 -20.20
N LEU A 15 10.41 3.29 -19.81
CA LEU A 15 10.38 4.51 -19.01
C LEU A 15 9.72 5.67 -19.78
N ILE A 16 10.09 5.89 -21.04
CA ILE A 16 9.44 6.90 -21.90
C ILE A 16 7.93 6.68 -21.99
N SER A 17 7.50 5.42 -22.11
CA SER A 17 6.07 5.09 -22.17
C SER A 17 5.36 5.39 -20.84
N LEU A 18 6.01 5.10 -19.70
CA LEU A 18 5.49 5.42 -18.38
C LEU A 18 5.39 6.93 -18.17
N ASP A 19 6.43 7.69 -18.51
CA ASP A 19 6.46 9.16 -18.39
C ASP A 19 5.34 9.81 -19.19
N LYS A 20 5.14 9.34 -20.42
CA LYS A 20 4.05 9.84 -21.27
C LYS A 20 2.68 9.57 -20.65
N ALA A 21 2.47 8.38 -20.13
CA ALA A 21 1.23 8.00 -19.46
C ALA A 21 0.99 8.83 -18.17
N LEU A 22 2.03 9.08 -17.38
CA LEU A 22 1.95 9.94 -16.19
C LEU A 22 1.65 11.39 -16.55
N ALA A 23 2.24 11.91 -17.63
CA ALA A 23 1.91 13.24 -18.13
C ALA A 23 0.43 13.34 -18.58
N ASP A 24 -0.07 12.35 -19.29
CA ASP A 24 -1.46 12.32 -19.73
C ASP A 24 -2.45 12.17 -18.56
N LEU A 25 -2.08 11.43 -17.51
CA LEU A 25 -2.84 11.33 -16.26
C LEU A 25 -2.87 12.70 -15.53
N ARG A 26 -1.71 13.38 -15.43
CA ARG A 26 -1.60 14.72 -14.82
C ARG A 26 -2.43 15.75 -15.56
N ASP A 27 -2.42 15.69 -16.89
CA ASP A 27 -3.17 16.61 -17.76
C ASP A 27 -4.68 16.30 -17.79
N GLY A 28 -5.15 15.25 -17.10
CA GLY A 28 -6.56 14.84 -17.11
C GLY A 28 -7.04 14.26 -18.44
N LYS A 29 -6.13 13.79 -19.30
CA LYS A 29 -6.46 13.14 -20.57
C LYS A 29 -6.87 11.68 -20.39
N ILE A 30 -6.47 11.06 -19.29
CA ILE A 30 -6.85 9.72 -18.84
C ILE A 30 -7.21 9.78 -17.36
N ASP A 31 -8.15 8.92 -16.94
CA ASP A 31 -8.65 8.86 -15.55
C ASP A 31 -7.89 7.87 -14.67
N ALA A 32 -7.25 6.89 -15.32
CA ALA A 32 -6.50 5.84 -14.62
C ALA A 32 -5.37 5.31 -15.50
N LEU A 33 -4.35 4.76 -14.86
CA LEU A 33 -3.20 4.14 -15.52
C LEU A 33 -3.10 2.66 -15.10
N VAL A 34 -3.09 1.77 -16.09
CA VAL A 34 -2.78 0.34 -15.91
C VAL A 34 -1.41 0.07 -16.52
N THR A 35 -0.47 -0.40 -15.72
CA THR A 35 0.89 -0.67 -16.16
C THR A 35 1.15 -2.17 -16.31
N SER A 36 1.96 -2.52 -17.32
CA SER A 36 2.54 -3.86 -17.45
C SER A 36 3.79 -3.99 -16.55
N PRO A 37 4.22 -5.21 -16.21
CA PRO A 37 5.47 -5.43 -15.49
C PRO A 37 6.67 -4.83 -16.22
N LEU A 38 7.58 -4.19 -15.49
CA LEU A 38 8.85 -3.66 -15.97
C LEU A 38 10.02 -4.44 -15.35
N ASN A 39 11.11 -4.59 -16.10
CA ASN A 39 12.35 -5.08 -15.55
C ASN A 39 13.15 -3.90 -14.98
N ASN A 40 13.12 -3.73 -13.66
CA ASN A 40 13.78 -2.61 -12.98
C ASN A 40 15.29 -2.54 -13.27
N ALA A 41 15.96 -3.69 -13.45
CA ALA A 41 17.40 -3.74 -13.72
C ALA A 41 17.80 -3.15 -15.08
N CYS A 42 16.87 -3.03 -16.01
CA CYS A 42 17.09 -2.47 -17.35
C CYS A 42 16.84 -0.96 -17.42
N ILE A 43 16.30 -0.37 -16.35
CA ILE A 43 15.93 1.05 -16.34
C ILE A 43 17.01 1.85 -15.63
N LYS A 44 17.62 2.78 -16.36
CA LYS A 44 18.55 3.77 -15.82
C LYS A 44 17.90 5.14 -15.86
N LEU A 45 17.92 5.84 -14.74
CA LEU A 45 17.40 7.20 -14.65
C LEU A 45 18.50 8.21 -15.04
N ASP A 46 18.12 9.29 -15.70
CA ASP A 46 19.06 10.31 -16.20
C ASP A 46 19.86 11.00 -15.09
N ASN A 47 19.32 11.04 -13.86
CA ASN A 47 19.98 11.58 -12.67
C ASN A 47 20.98 10.63 -12.01
N GLY A 48 21.20 9.46 -12.58
CA GLY A 48 22.13 8.43 -12.07
C GLY A 48 21.58 7.63 -10.88
N THR A 49 20.33 7.85 -10.46
CA THR A 49 19.69 7.05 -9.41
C THR A 49 19.18 5.71 -9.98
N THR A 50 19.08 4.71 -9.11
CA THR A 50 18.53 3.40 -9.49
C THR A 50 17.01 3.44 -9.50
N PHE A 51 16.38 2.91 -10.54
CA PHE A 51 14.94 2.74 -10.62
C PHE A 51 14.45 1.72 -9.58
N GLN A 52 13.78 2.19 -8.53
CA GLN A 52 13.31 1.38 -7.41
C GLN A 52 11.98 0.65 -7.71
N GLY A 53 11.44 0.84 -8.89
CA GLY A 53 10.17 0.27 -9.33
C GLY A 53 9.10 1.33 -9.59
N GLN A 54 8.01 0.89 -10.23
CA GLN A 54 6.96 1.80 -10.70
C GLN A 54 6.30 2.60 -9.56
N THR A 55 6.03 1.98 -8.41
CA THR A 55 5.35 2.65 -7.30
C THR A 55 6.16 3.84 -6.79
N SER A 56 7.45 3.66 -6.53
CA SER A 56 8.33 4.74 -6.08
C SER A 56 8.47 5.82 -7.13
N TYR A 57 8.61 5.43 -8.39
CA TYR A 57 8.71 6.37 -9.50
C TYR A 57 7.45 7.23 -9.68
N ILE A 58 6.26 6.61 -9.60
CA ILE A 58 4.98 7.33 -9.65
C ILE A 58 4.84 8.27 -8.45
N GLU A 59 5.24 7.82 -7.26
CA GLU A 59 5.21 8.62 -6.05
C GLU A 59 6.10 9.87 -6.17
N GLU A 60 7.33 9.70 -6.66
CA GLU A 60 8.25 10.82 -6.88
C GLU A 60 7.76 11.79 -7.95
N THR A 61 7.14 11.27 -9.01
CA THR A 61 6.71 12.07 -10.17
C THR A 61 5.37 12.77 -9.95
N MET A 62 4.44 12.15 -9.23
CA MET A 62 3.04 12.59 -9.12
C MET A 62 2.60 12.89 -7.68
N GLY A 63 3.36 12.45 -6.68
CA GLY A 63 2.93 12.46 -5.29
C GLY A 63 2.93 13.82 -4.63
N GLU A 64 3.65 14.82 -5.17
CA GLU A 64 3.78 16.15 -4.56
C GLU A 64 4.18 16.10 -3.08
N GLY A 65 5.07 15.16 -2.74
CA GLY A 65 5.52 14.89 -1.36
C GLY A 65 4.62 13.97 -0.55
N LYS A 66 3.51 13.49 -1.12
CA LYS A 66 2.64 12.48 -0.49
C LYS A 66 3.13 11.08 -0.79
N LYS A 67 2.87 10.17 0.13
CA LYS A 67 3.21 8.74 0.01
C LYS A 67 2.08 7.95 -0.63
N ALA A 68 2.41 7.10 -1.62
CA ALA A 68 1.45 6.19 -2.23
C ALA A 68 0.96 5.13 -1.23
N LEU A 69 -0.32 4.80 -1.27
CA LEU A 69 -0.88 3.67 -0.54
C LEU A 69 -1.05 2.49 -1.48
N LYS A 70 -0.31 1.43 -1.22
CA LYS A 70 -0.43 0.18 -1.99
C LYS A 70 -1.57 -0.67 -1.45
N ILE A 71 -2.50 -1.05 -2.32
CA ILE A 71 -3.64 -1.90 -1.98
C ILE A 71 -3.61 -3.14 -2.88
N PHE A 72 -3.63 -4.32 -2.28
CA PHE A 72 -3.80 -5.59 -2.97
C PHE A 72 -5.28 -5.93 -3.01
N ILE A 73 -5.79 -6.29 -4.19
CA ILE A 73 -7.23 -6.52 -4.41
C ILE A 73 -7.43 -7.87 -5.09
N ALA A 74 -8.23 -8.74 -4.45
CA ALA A 74 -8.73 -9.97 -5.05
C ALA A 74 -10.18 -10.19 -4.59
N ASN A 75 -11.10 -10.23 -5.53
CA ASN A 75 -12.54 -10.30 -5.23
C ASN A 75 -12.97 -9.22 -4.22
N ASN A 76 -13.43 -9.63 -3.04
CA ASN A 76 -13.84 -8.74 -1.96
C ASN A 76 -12.74 -8.48 -0.93
N LEU A 77 -11.56 -9.11 -1.06
CA LEU A 77 -10.45 -8.89 -0.15
C LEU A 77 -9.59 -7.71 -0.64
N ARG A 78 -9.44 -6.70 0.19
CA ARG A 78 -8.56 -5.54 -0.03
C ARG A 78 -7.60 -5.43 1.13
N ILE A 79 -6.31 -5.52 0.85
CA ILE A 79 -5.27 -5.42 1.88
C ILE A 79 -4.36 -4.25 1.55
N ALA A 80 -4.31 -3.26 2.43
CA ALA A 80 -3.35 -2.17 2.43
C ALA A 80 -2.20 -2.47 3.41
N LEU A 81 -1.07 -1.81 3.21
CA LEU A 81 0.12 -1.99 4.02
C LEU A 81 0.48 -0.69 4.77
N ALA A 82 0.80 -0.80 6.06
CA ALA A 82 1.35 0.29 6.84
C ALA A 82 2.82 0.54 6.46
N THR A 83 3.60 -0.53 6.30
CA THR A 83 4.98 -0.47 5.78
C THR A 83 5.09 -1.26 4.48
N ASP A 84 6.02 -0.89 3.60
CA ASP A 84 6.28 -1.63 2.36
C ASP A 84 7.38 -2.70 2.59
N LYS A 85 8.09 -3.10 1.53
CA LYS A 85 9.17 -4.10 1.54
C LYS A 85 10.42 -3.54 2.23
N ILE A 86 10.46 -3.66 3.52
CA ILE A 86 11.61 -3.30 4.36
C ILE A 86 12.06 -4.53 5.17
N PRO A 87 13.31 -4.57 5.66
CA PRO A 87 13.77 -5.63 6.54
C PRO A 87 12.88 -5.77 7.79
N VAL A 88 12.62 -7.01 8.23
CA VAL A 88 11.76 -7.27 9.39
C VAL A 88 12.24 -6.54 10.65
N SER A 89 13.55 -6.43 10.84
CA SER A 89 14.17 -5.72 11.97
C SER A 89 13.88 -4.22 12.00
N GLU A 90 13.49 -3.63 10.88
CA GLU A 90 13.21 -2.20 10.76
C GLU A 90 11.71 -1.86 10.91
N ILE A 91 10.83 -2.87 10.80
CA ILE A 91 9.38 -2.66 10.81
C ILE A 91 8.91 -1.89 12.04
N PRO A 92 9.29 -2.25 13.29
CA PRO A 92 8.82 -1.52 14.46
C PRO A 92 9.15 -0.04 14.43
N GLY A 93 10.36 0.32 13.94
CA GLY A 93 10.79 1.71 13.81
C GLY A 93 10.03 2.53 12.78
N HIS A 94 9.32 1.88 11.86
CA HIS A 94 8.50 2.53 10.83
C HIS A 94 7.01 2.61 11.21
N ILE A 95 6.59 1.92 12.28
CA ILE A 95 5.22 2.01 12.81
C ILE A 95 5.17 3.16 13.83
N ASN A 96 4.57 4.26 13.45
CA ASN A 96 4.35 5.44 14.31
C ASN A 96 2.93 6.00 14.11
N LYS A 97 2.49 6.87 15.04
CA LYS A 97 1.11 7.38 15.07
C LYS A 97 0.76 8.16 13.82
N GLU A 98 1.64 9.02 13.36
CA GLU A 98 1.42 9.90 12.22
C GLU A 98 1.23 9.08 10.93
N THR A 99 2.19 8.20 10.65
CA THR A 99 2.16 7.35 9.45
C THR A 99 0.95 6.41 9.46
N LEU A 100 0.66 5.79 10.61
CA LEU A 100 -0.47 4.86 10.72
C LEU A 100 -1.81 5.58 10.53
N ALA A 101 -1.97 6.76 11.12
CA ALA A 101 -3.17 7.59 10.96
C ALA A 101 -3.33 8.04 9.49
N GLU A 102 -2.25 8.49 8.85
CA GLU A 102 -2.26 8.89 7.44
C GLU A 102 -2.69 7.72 6.53
N ARG A 103 -2.13 6.52 6.74
CA ARG A 103 -2.48 5.32 5.97
C ARG A 103 -3.96 4.94 6.14
N LEU A 104 -4.48 4.97 7.37
CA LEU A 104 -5.89 4.65 7.64
C LEU A 104 -6.85 5.69 7.05
N VAL A 105 -6.54 6.98 7.15
CA VAL A 105 -7.34 8.04 6.55
C VAL A 105 -7.32 7.95 5.02
N THR A 106 -6.14 7.70 4.42
CA THR A 106 -6.00 7.52 2.98
C THR A 106 -6.80 6.30 2.52
N LEU A 107 -6.70 5.17 3.21
CA LEU A 107 -7.47 3.96 2.91
C LEU A 107 -8.97 4.21 3.00
N HIS A 108 -9.43 4.85 4.08
CA HIS A 108 -10.84 5.20 4.27
C HIS A 108 -11.37 6.06 3.12
N ASN A 109 -10.64 7.11 2.75
CA ASN A 109 -11.03 8.02 1.67
C ASN A 109 -11.04 7.31 0.30
N THR A 110 -10.05 6.44 0.04
CA THR A 110 -9.99 5.62 -1.17
C THR A 110 -11.19 4.67 -1.25
N LEU A 111 -11.54 3.99 -0.15
CA LEU A 111 -12.71 3.11 -0.13
C LEU A 111 -14.01 3.86 -0.42
N LYS A 112 -14.15 5.08 0.07
CA LYS A 112 -15.33 5.92 -0.21
C LYS A 112 -15.35 6.42 -1.64
N ARG A 113 -14.25 7.00 -2.12
CA ARG A 113 -14.18 7.68 -3.42
C ARG A 113 -14.11 6.70 -4.58
N ASP A 114 -13.22 5.71 -4.48
CA ASP A 114 -12.84 4.86 -5.61
C ASP A 114 -13.58 3.51 -5.60
N PHE A 115 -14.03 3.05 -4.43
CA PHE A 115 -14.82 1.82 -4.30
C PHE A 115 -16.29 2.06 -3.98
N PHE A 116 -16.71 3.32 -3.82
CA PHE A 116 -18.10 3.73 -3.56
C PHE A 116 -18.71 3.07 -2.31
N ILE A 117 -17.90 2.88 -1.27
CA ILE A 117 -18.34 2.32 0.02
C ILE A 117 -18.59 3.47 0.99
N ASP A 118 -19.85 3.81 1.27
CA ASP A 118 -20.21 5.00 2.06
C ASP A 118 -19.63 4.97 3.48
N ASN A 119 -19.68 3.82 4.15
CA ASN A 119 -19.26 3.63 5.54
C ASN A 119 -18.27 2.47 5.68
N PRO A 120 -17.05 2.58 5.12
CA PRO A 120 -16.12 1.48 5.05
C PRO A 120 -15.66 1.05 6.45
N ARG A 121 -15.61 -0.27 6.67
CA ARG A 121 -15.10 -0.91 7.88
C ARG A 121 -13.70 -1.42 7.58
N ILE A 122 -12.71 -0.92 8.31
CA ILE A 122 -11.31 -1.27 8.13
C ILE A 122 -10.85 -2.11 9.33
N ALA A 123 -10.38 -3.33 9.09
CA ALA A 123 -9.68 -4.09 10.10
C ALA A 123 -8.22 -3.63 10.16
N VAL A 124 -7.70 -3.45 11.36
CA VAL A 124 -6.29 -3.15 11.60
C VAL A 124 -5.65 -4.39 12.23
N LEU A 125 -4.62 -4.93 11.59
CA LEU A 125 -3.90 -6.06 12.17
C LEU A 125 -2.94 -5.59 13.26
N ALA A 126 -2.63 -6.47 14.18
CA ALA A 126 -1.57 -6.27 15.16
C ALA A 126 -0.19 -6.40 14.49
N LEU A 127 0.82 -5.77 15.06
CA LEU A 127 2.21 -6.02 14.70
C LEU A 127 2.67 -7.33 15.33
N ASN A 128 2.31 -7.54 16.61
CA ASN A 128 2.71 -8.69 17.42
C ASN A 128 1.65 -9.80 17.43
N PRO A 129 2.06 -11.09 17.59
CA PRO A 129 1.16 -12.23 17.44
C PRO A 129 -0.05 -12.26 18.39
N HIS A 130 0.10 -11.72 19.61
CA HIS A 130 -0.98 -11.69 20.60
C HIS A 130 -1.69 -10.34 20.72
N ALA A 131 -1.34 -9.38 19.85
CA ALA A 131 -1.91 -8.02 19.87
C ALA A 131 -1.77 -7.28 21.22
N ASP A 132 -0.73 -7.59 21.98
CA ASP A 132 -0.49 -7.07 23.36
C ASP A 132 0.90 -6.44 23.55
N GLY A 133 1.65 -6.25 22.46
CA GLY A 133 2.98 -5.63 22.47
C GLY A 133 2.95 -4.13 22.76
N GLN A 134 4.14 -3.54 22.88
CA GLN A 134 4.31 -2.12 23.15
C GLN A 134 3.75 -1.28 22.01
N GLU A 135 3.97 -1.69 20.77
CA GLU A 135 3.48 -1.00 19.57
C GLU A 135 1.94 -0.96 19.53
N GLU A 136 1.28 -2.04 19.96
CA GLU A 136 -0.17 -2.08 20.09
C GLU A 136 -0.66 -1.06 21.12
N GLN A 137 -0.08 -1.08 22.31
CA GLN A 137 -0.52 -0.25 23.44
C GLN A 137 -0.23 1.24 23.24
N GLU A 138 0.94 1.57 22.70
CA GLU A 138 1.40 2.96 22.61
C GLU A 138 1.07 3.64 21.28
N ILE A 139 0.86 2.86 20.20
CA ILE A 139 0.70 3.41 18.85
C ILE A 139 -0.63 2.96 18.24
N ILE A 140 -0.85 1.64 18.05
CA ILE A 140 -1.93 1.14 17.21
C ILE A 140 -3.30 1.42 17.83
N ILE A 141 -3.50 1.02 19.10
CA ILE A 141 -4.77 1.23 19.81
C ILE A 141 -5.11 2.73 19.93
N PRO A 142 -4.19 3.62 20.37
CA PRO A 142 -4.47 5.05 20.42
C PRO A 142 -4.88 5.67 19.08
N VAL A 143 -4.25 5.24 17.97
CA VAL A 143 -4.61 5.73 16.62
C VAL A 143 -5.99 5.24 16.20
N ILE A 144 -6.31 3.97 16.44
CA ILE A 144 -7.65 3.41 16.16
C ILE A 144 -8.71 4.20 16.92
N ASP A 145 -8.52 4.40 18.23
CA ASP A 145 -9.46 5.12 19.09
C ASP A 145 -9.68 6.57 18.65
N GLU A 146 -8.60 7.27 18.30
CA GLU A 146 -8.69 8.64 17.80
C GLU A 146 -9.46 8.71 16.48
N LEU A 147 -9.10 7.87 15.52
CA LEU A 147 -9.73 7.87 14.21
C LEU A 147 -11.20 7.42 14.27
N PHE A 148 -11.53 6.47 15.13
CA PHE A 148 -12.92 6.06 15.35
C PHE A 148 -13.78 7.21 15.85
N LYS A 149 -13.30 8.03 16.81
CA LYS A 149 -13.96 9.25 17.28
C LYS A 149 -14.15 10.28 16.17
N ARG A 150 -13.30 10.29 15.17
CA ARG A 150 -13.36 11.17 13.98
C ARG A 150 -14.22 10.59 12.85
N GLY A 151 -14.87 9.43 13.05
CA GLY A 151 -15.76 8.81 12.07
C GLY A 151 -15.10 7.87 11.08
N VAL A 152 -13.81 7.56 11.25
CA VAL A 152 -13.12 6.52 10.48
C VAL A 152 -13.33 5.18 11.19
N ARG A 153 -14.13 4.30 10.59
CA ARG A 153 -14.52 3.00 11.20
C ARG A 153 -13.39 1.97 11.05
N CYS A 154 -12.31 2.16 11.80
CA CYS A 154 -11.22 1.20 11.94
C CYS A 154 -11.34 0.48 13.28
N VAL A 155 -11.10 -0.84 13.26
CA VAL A 155 -11.26 -1.74 14.41
C VAL A 155 -10.10 -2.72 14.47
N GLY A 156 -9.61 -3.01 15.65
CA GLY A 156 -8.47 -3.89 15.94
C GLY A 156 -7.75 -3.44 17.22
N PRO A 157 -6.48 -3.78 17.41
CA PRO A 157 -5.68 -4.63 16.54
C PRO A 157 -6.07 -6.12 16.62
N TYR A 158 -6.02 -6.82 15.49
CA TYR A 158 -6.31 -8.25 15.41
C TYR A 158 -5.03 -9.06 15.20
N PRO A 159 -4.81 -10.17 15.91
CA PRO A 159 -3.81 -11.17 15.54
C PRO A 159 -4.06 -11.69 14.13
N ALA A 160 -3.04 -11.66 13.27
CA ALA A 160 -3.24 -11.90 11.83
C ALA A 160 -3.66 -13.35 11.54
N ASP A 161 -3.08 -14.33 12.21
CA ASP A 161 -3.37 -15.75 12.03
C ASP A 161 -4.82 -16.08 12.39
N GLU A 162 -5.31 -15.64 13.55
CA GLU A 162 -6.69 -15.82 13.96
C GLU A 162 -7.65 -15.07 13.04
N PHE A 163 -7.32 -13.82 12.70
CA PHE A 163 -8.17 -12.98 11.86
C PHE A 163 -8.43 -13.58 10.49
N PHE A 164 -7.40 -14.09 9.82
CA PHE A 164 -7.54 -14.75 8.53
C PHE A 164 -8.02 -16.20 8.67
N GLY A 165 -7.50 -16.96 9.64
CA GLY A 165 -7.82 -18.36 9.87
C GLY A 165 -9.29 -18.61 10.19
N THR A 166 -9.95 -17.71 10.90
CA THR A 166 -11.39 -17.76 11.20
C THR A 166 -12.28 -17.18 10.09
N GLY A 167 -11.67 -16.56 9.07
CA GLY A 167 -12.41 -15.88 8.02
C GLY A 167 -13.02 -14.54 8.43
N ASN A 168 -12.57 -13.95 9.54
CA ASN A 168 -13.09 -12.70 10.06
C ASN A 168 -12.93 -11.53 9.08
N HIS A 169 -11.93 -11.59 8.19
CA HIS A 169 -11.70 -10.62 7.12
C HIS A 169 -12.94 -10.39 6.22
N LYS A 170 -13.85 -11.38 6.11
CA LYS A 170 -15.07 -11.28 5.31
C LYS A 170 -16.09 -10.25 5.84
N HIS A 171 -15.91 -9.81 7.08
CA HIS A 171 -16.78 -8.80 7.72
C HIS A 171 -16.28 -7.37 7.54
N PHE A 172 -15.17 -7.17 6.84
CA PHE A 172 -14.52 -5.89 6.62
C PHE A 172 -14.41 -5.55 5.13
N ASP A 173 -14.38 -4.27 4.83
CA ASP A 173 -14.24 -3.78 3.46
C ASP A 173 -12.78 -3.68 3.03
N ALA A 174 -11.88 -3.51 4.00
CA ALA A 174 -10.44 -3.59 3.80
C ALA A 174 -9.72 -3.97 5.10
N VAL A 175 -8.47 -4.40 4.95
CA VAL A 175 -7.55 -4.75 6.04
C VAL A 175 -6.30 -3.88 5.91
N LEU A 176 -5.84 -3.26 6.99
CA LEU A 176 -4.51 -2.68 7.07
C LEU A 176 -3.58 -3.66 7.78
N ALA A 177 -2.63 -4.22 7.04
CA ALA A 177 -1.57 -5.04 7.57
C ALA A 177 -0.35 -4.18 7.94
N MET A 178 0.37 -4.54 9.00
CA MET A 178 1.51 -3.76 9.48
C MET A 178 2.70 -3.88 8.55
N TYR A 179 2.90 -5.04 7.92
CA TYR A 179 4.05 -5.28 7.03
C TYR A 179 3.70 -6.21 5.87
N TYR A 180 4.60 -6.26 4.91
CA TYR A 180 4.39 -6.89 3.61
C TYR A 180 3.98 -8.36 3.73
N ASP A 181 4.78 -9.20 4.40
CA ASP A 181 4.51 -10.65 4.45
C ASP A 181 3.24 -10.98 5.24
N GLN A 182 2.90 -10.20 6.27
CA GLN A 182 1.66 -10.36 7.02
C GLN A 182 0.41 -10.23 6.12
N GLY A 183 0.39 -9.21 5.26
CA GLY A 183 -0.75 -8.97 4.38
C GLY A 183 -0.70 -9.83 3.11
N VAL A 184 0.45 -9.90 2.45
CA VAL A 184 0.55 -10.52 1.12
C VAL A 184 0.54 -12.05 1.17
N SER A 185 1.02 -12.67 2.24
CA SER A 185 0.91 -14.13 2.41
C SER A 185 -0.57 -14.56 2.49
N ALA A 186 -1.37 -13.87 3.30
CA ALA A 186 -2.80 -14.12 3.39
C ALA A 186 -3.57 -13.78 2.10
N PHE A 187 -3.09 -12.77 1.35
CA PHE A 187 -3.68 -12.39 0.06
C PHE A 187 -3.46 -13.44 -1.03
N LYS A 188 -2.34 -14.18 -0.99
CA LYS A 188 -1.96 -15.18 -2.01
C LYS A 188 -2.41 -16.60 -1.68
N SER A 189 -2.88 -16.87 -0.46
CA SER A 189 -3.41 -18.17 -0.04
C SER A 189 -4.86 -18.34 -0.49
#